data_4e301c1f4821010383d59e10fa7ce65e
#
_entry.id   4e301c1f4821010383d59e10fa7ce65e
#
_cell.length_a   1.000
_cell.length_b   1.000
_cell.length_c   1.000
_cell.angle_alpha   90.00
_cell.angle_beta   90.00
_cell.angle_gamma   90.00
#
_symmetry.space_group_name_H-M   'P 1'
#
loop_
_entity.id
_entity.type
_entity.pdbx_description
1 polymer ?
#
loop_
_entity_poly.entity_id
_entity_poly.type
_entity_poly.pdbx_seq_one_letter_code
_entity_poly.pdbx_strand_id
1 'polypeptide(L)'
;MRIPRRQSEADVYHVLARGTGRQLIFEDDADRREFLSIMEDSLVRTAAELYAWCLMGNHFHLLIHAPLERISECMRLLCGGYARYFNEKYGRVGHLFQERFKSEPVEDDGYLLTVIRYIHLNPSEAAIADFNEYAWSSYGEYLGSPRYCSIDDVEGLFAGPQDYRAFHEGYARTDECLEVGRLRNATRS
;
A
#
# COMPACT_ATOMS: atom_id res chain seq x y z
N MET A 1 -16.27 5.49 -20.49
CA MET A 1 -15.85 4.10 -20.78
C MET A 1 -14.90 3.65 -19.67
N ARG A 2 -15.08 2.48 -19.07
CA ARG A 2 -14.30 2.03 -17.90
C ARG A 2 -13.05 1.33 -18.41
N ILE A 3 -11.86 1.86 -18.13
CA ILE A 3 -10.60 1.21 -18.51
C ILE A 3 -10.46 -0.06 -17.64
N PRO A 4 -10.31 -1.25 -18.24
CA PRO A 4 -10.02 -2.48 -17.50
C PRO A 4 -8.70 -2.34 -16.73
N ARG A 5 -8.59 -3.00 -15.56
CA ARG A 5 -7.31 -3.12 -14.86
C ARG A 5 -6.37 -4.02 -15.67
N ARG A 6 -5.10 -3.66 -15.72
CA ARG A 6 -4.08 -4.53 -16.30
C ARG A 6 -3.88 -5.73 -15.38
N GLN A 7 -3.68 -6.90 -15.97
CA GLN A 7 -3.32 -8.12 -15.25
C GLN A 7 -1.81 -8.22 -15.17
N SER A 8 -1.30 -8.71 -14.03
CA SER A 8 0.09 -9.10 -13.82
C SER A 8 0.24 -10.59 -14.09
N GLU A 9 1.34 -10.99 -14.72
CA GLU A 9 1.70 -12.40 -14.87
C GLU A 9 2.23 -12.99 -13.55
N ALA A 10 2.78 -12.15 -12.69
CA ALA A 10 3.27 -12.52 -11.36
C ALA A 10 2.19 -12.46 -10.26
N ASP A 11 0.95 -12.05 -10.61
CA ASP A 11 -0.15 -11.83 -9.65
C ASP A 11 0.20 -10.84 -8.51
N VAL A 12 1.21 -9.97 -8.69
CA VAL A 12 1.59 -8.94 -7.73
C VAL A 12 1.10 -7.57 -8.18
N TYR A 13 0.51 -6.82 -7.25
CA TYR A 13 -0.07 -5.52 -7.54
C TYR A 13 0.22 -4.50 -6.44
N HIS A 14 0.71 -3.34 -6.85
CA HIS A 14 0.69 -2.15 -6.01
C HIS A 14 -0.70 -1.52 -6.01
N VAL A 15 -1.29 -1.41 -4.84
CA VAL A 15 -2.68 -0.96 -4.65
C VAL A 15 -2.71 0.32 -3.81
N LEU A 16 -3.53 1.29 -4.23
CA LEU A 16 -3.69 2.59 -3.61
C LEU A 16 -5.16 2.98 -3.54
N ALA A 17 -5.60 3.52 -2.39
CA ALA A 17 -6.87 4.26 -2.29
C ALA A 17 -6.68 5.53 -1.46
N ARG A 18 -7.41 6.58 -1.82
CA ARG A 18 -7.29 7.93 -1.24
C ARG A 18 -8.65 8.48 -0.82
N GLY A 19 -8.66 9.27 0.26
CA GLY A 19 -9.84 9.96 0.74
C GLY A 19 -10.42 10.97 -0.26
N THR A 20 -11.73 11.11 -0.26
CA THR A 20 -12.46 12.07 -1.10
C THR A 20 -11.95 13.50 -0.85
N GLY A 21 -11.62 14.23 -1.92
CA GLY A 21 -11.08 15.59 -1.79
C GLY A 21 -9.75 15.66 -1.01
N ARG A 22 -9.01 14.54 -0.92
CA ARG A 22 -7.78 14.40 -0.11
C ARG A 22 -7.99 14.56 1.39
N GLN A 23 -9.24 14.38 1.88
CA GLN A 23 -9.52 14.36 3.32
C GLN A 23 -8.72 13.27 4.02
N LEU A 24 -8.49 13.44 5.33
CA LEU A 24 -7.94 12.39 6.17
C LEU A 24 -8.88 11.18 6.17
N ILE A 25 -8.29 10.00 6.13
CA ILE A 25 -8.96 8.72 6.32
C ILE A 25 -8.50 8.06 7.62
N PHE A 26 -7.51 8.63 8.29
CA PHE A 26 -7.05 8.27 9.61
C PHE A 26 -6.91 9.54 10.43
N GLU A 27 -7.80 9.77 11.38
CA GLU A 27 -7.76 10.92 12.29
C GLU A 27 -6.87 10.61 13.51
N ASP A 28 -6.87 9.36 13.95
CA ASP A 28 -6.09 8.90 15.10
C ASP A 28 -5.49 7.49 14.89
N ASP A 29 -4.74 7.02 15.88
CA ASP A 29 -4.11 5.70 15.85
C ASP A 29 -5.13 4.56 16.02
N ALA A 30 -6.30 4.81 16.57
CA ALA A 30 -7.36 3.81 16.65
C ALA A 30 -7.91 3.50 15.24
N ASP A 31 -8.01 4.51 14.40
CA ASP A 31 -8.41 4.34 12.99
C ASP A 31 -7.42 3.46 12.23
N ARG A 32 -6.12 3.68 12.43
CA ARG A 32 -5.08 2.89 11.78
C ARG A 32 -5.09 1.44 12.25
N ARG A 33 -5.27 1.23 13.56
CA ARG A 33 -5.40 -0.13 14.13
C ARG A 33 -6.61 -0.87 13.58
N GLU A 34 -7.75 -0.19 13.51
CA GLU A 34 -8.98 -0.79 12.95
C GLU A 34 -8.82 -1.12 11.45
N PHE A 35 -8.18 -0.20 10.70
CA PHE A 35 -7.87 -0.48 9.29
C PHE A 35 -7.02 -1.72 9.14
N LEU A 36 -5.96 -1.88 9.94
CA LEU A 36 -5.08 -3.05 9.91
C LEU A 36 -5.81 -4.33 10.30
N SER A 37 -6.73 -4.27 11.27
CA SER A 37 -7.57 -5.41 11.64
C SER A 37 -8.49 -5.85 10.50
N ILE A 38 -9.18 -4.90 9.86
CA ILE A 38 -10.05 -5.18 8.71
C ILE A 38 -9.22 -5.68 7.50
N MET A 39 -8.01 -5.14 7.33
CA MET A 39 -7.08 -5.57 6.28
C MET A 39 -6.68 -7.03 6.48
N GLU A 40 -6.25 -7.42 7.67
CA GLU A 40 -5.88 -8.78 8.02
C GLU A 40 -7.03 -9.75 7.73
N ASP A 41 -8.24 -9.45 8.23
CA ASP A 41 -9.45 -10.25 7.96
C ASP A 41 -9.75 -10.36 6.45
N SER A 42 -9.57 -9.28 5.70
CA SER A 42 -9.81 -9.26 4.26
C SER A 42 -8.80 -10.11 3.49
N LEU A 43 -7.52 -10.06 3.87
CA LEU A 43 -6.45 -10.87 3.29
C LEU A 43 -6.70 -12.36 3.54
N VAL A 44 -6.99 -12.74 4.78
CA VAL A 44 -7.31 -14.14 5.14
C VAL A 44 -8.51 -14.67 4.35
N ARG A 45 -9.60 -13.91 4.27
CA ARG A 45 -10.83 -14.32 3.57
C ARG A 45 -10.65 -14.49 2.07
N THR A 46 -9.70 -13.80 1.48
CA THR A 46 -9.45 -13.84 0.03
C THR A 46 -8.23 -14.68 -0.34
N ALA A 47 -7.54 -15.24 0.66
CA ALA A 47 -6.26 -15.93 0.49
C ALA A 47 -5.29 -15.07 -0.35
N ALA A 48 -5.21 -13.79 -0.03
CA ALA A 48 -4.27 -12.84 -0.60
C ALA A 48 -3.12 -12.62 0.40
N GLU A 49 -1.91 -12.44 -0.12
CA GLU A 49 -0.71 -12.20 0.66
C GLU A 49 -0.31 -10.74 0.57
N LEU A 50 0.19 -10.20 1.66
CA LEU A 50 0.65 -8.81 1.74
C LEU A 50 2.17 -8.79 1.78
N TYR A 51 2.80 -8.09 0.85
CA TYR A 51 4.25 -7.94 0.82
C TYR A 51 4.72 -6.63 1.46
N ALA A 52 4.00 -5.54 1.26
CA ALA A 52 4.34 -4.27 1.91
C ALA A 52 3.10 -3.40 2.13
N TRP A 53 3.16 -2.51 3.12
CA TRP A 53 2.11 -1.55 3.37
C TRP A 53 2.63 -0.25 3.99
N CYS A 54 1.89 0.84 3.76
CA CYS A 54 2.10 2.12 4.42
C CYS A 54 0.77 2.89 4.53
N LEU A 55 0.42 3.34 5.73
CA LEU A 55 -0.78 4.12 6.01
C LEU A 55 -0.42 5.59 6.16
N MET A 56 -0.73 6.40 5.15
CA MET A 56 -0.58 7.85 5.17
C MET A 56 -1.86 8.51 5.72
N GLY A 57 -1.82 9.76 6.15
CA GLY A 57 -3.02 10.39 6.75
C GLY A 57 -4.27 10.35 5.87
N ASN A 58 -4.15 10.51 4.56
CA ASN A 58 -5.27 10.61 3.63
C ASN A 58 -5.31 9.54 2.53
N HIS A 59 -4.40 8.56 2.57
CA HIS A 59 -4.34 7.44 1.63
C HIS A 59 -3.52 6.29 2.23
N PHE A 60 -3.52 5.15 1.57
CA PHE A 60 -2.67 4.02 1.92
C PHE A 60 -2.10 3.36 0.67
N HIS A 61 -0.97 2.69 0.84
CA HIS A 61 -0.34 1.84 -0.15
C HIS A 61 -0.27 0.42 0.37
N LEU A 62 -0.62 -0.56 -0.48
CA LEU A 62 -0.47 -1.99 -0.22
C LEU A 62 0.21 -2.63 -1.43
N LEU A 63 1.11 -3.56 -1.19
CA LEU A 63 1.65 -4.45 -2.21
C LEU A 63 1.11 -5.85 -1.93
N ILE A 64 0.24 -6.34 -2.82
CA ILE A 64 -0.55 -7.55 -2.59
C ILE A 64 -0.23 -8.56 -3.69
N HIS A 65 -0.01 -9.82 -3.28
CA HIS A 65 0.13 -10.97 -4.15
C HIS A 65 -1.17 -11.78 -4.09
N ALA A 66 -1.89 -11.84 -5.18
CA ALA A 66 -3.05 -12.69 -5.46
C ALA A 66 -3.53 -12.45 -6.89
N PRO A 67 -4.31 -13.37 -7.49
CA PRO A 67 -5.07 -13.09 -8.69
C PRO A 67 -5.94 -11.83 -8.57
N LEU A 68 -6.06 -11.05 -9.66
CA LEU A 68 -6.71 -9.74 -9.67
C LEU A 68 -8.16 -9.76 -9.14
N GLU A 69 -8.88 -10.86 -9.36
CA GLU A 69 -10.23 -11.07 -8.84
C GLU A 69 -10.25 -11.11 -7.32
N ARG A 70 -9.29 -11.82 -6.71
CA ARG A 70 -9.14 -11.90 -5.24
C ARG A 70 -8.74 -10.55 -4.65
N ILE A 71 -7.82 -9.83 -5.30
CA ILE A 71 -7.46 -8.46 -4.91
C ILE A 71 -8.69 -7.55 -4.98
N SER A 72 -9.51 -7.67 -6.02
CA SER A 72 -10.72 -6.87 -6.16
C SER A 72 -11.71 -7.14 -5.03
N GLU A 73 -11.86 -8.38 -4.61
CA GLU A 73 -12.70 -8.77 -3.47
C GLU A 73 -12.09 -8.32 -2.13
N CYS A 74 -10.79 -8.53 -1.93
CA CYS A 74 -10.05 -8.05 -0.75
C CYS A 74 -10.26 -6.55 -0.55
N MET A 75 -10.04 -5.77 -1.58
CA MET A 75 -10.20 -4.31 -1.54
C MET A 75 -11.65 -3.88 -1.37
N ARG A 76 -12.62 -4.65 -1.86
CA ARG A 76 -14.05 -4.41 -1.60
C ARG A 76 -14.38 -4.59 -0.12
N LEU A 77 -13.87 -5.66 0.49
CA LEU A 77 -14.06 -5.95 1.92
C LEU A 77 -13.38 -4.89 2.78
N LEU A 78 -12.11 -4.62 2.52
CA LEU A 78 -11.30 -3.64 3.26
C LEU A 78 -11.88 -2.23 3.17
N CYS A 79 -12.02 -1.69 1.97
CA CYS A 79 -12.48 -0.30 1.81
C CYS A 79 -13.94 -0.14 2.25
N GLY A 80 -14.80 -1.14 2.01
CA GLY A 80 -16.19 -1.10 2.43
C GLY A 80 -16.36 -1.22 3.95
N GLY A 81 -15.61 -2.15 4.58
CA GLY A 81 -15.58 -2.33 6.02
C GLY A 81 -15.08 -1.08 6.75
N TYR A 82 -13.92 -0.58 6.30
CA TYR A 82 -13.31 0.59 6.91
C TYR A 82 -14.14 1.87 6.72
N ALA A 83 -14.72 2.10 5.53
CA ALA A 83 -15.59 3.26 5.31
C ALA A 83 -16.83 3.23 6.22
N ARG A 84 -17.38 2.05 6.50
CA ARG A 84 -18.50 1.91 7.45
C ARG A 84 -18.07 2.29 8.86
N TYR A 85 -16.97 1.71 9.37
CA TYR A 85 -16.40 2.04 10.66
C TYR A 85 -16.16 3.55 10.82
N PHE A 86 -15.45 4.15 9.85
CA PHE A 86 -15.09 5.56 9.86
C PHE A 86 -16.32 6.47 9.87
N ASN A 87 -17.31 6.19 9.02
CA ASN A 87 -18.54 6.96 8.94
C ASN A 87 -19.36 6.85 10.25
N GLU A 88 -19.42 5.66 10.85
CA GLU A 88 -20.11 5.43 12.12
C GLU A 88 -19.40 6.18 13.25
N LYS A 89 -18.09 6.04 13.38
CA LYS A 89 -17.28 6.68 14.42
C LYS A 89 -17.40 8.21 14.39
N TYR A 90 -17.39 8.80 13.18
CA TYR A 90 -17.36 10.25 13.00
C TYR A 90 -18.71 10.87 12.60
N GLY A 91 -19.80 10.10 12.65
CA GLY A 91 -21.15 10.59 12.32
C GLY A 91 -21.27 11.09 10.86
N ARG A 92 -20.54 10.48 9.92
CA ARG A 92 -20.45 10.94 8.53
C ARG A 92 -21.37 10.15 7.61
N VAL A 93 -21.75 10.79 6.50
CA VAL A 93 -22.54 10.19 5.42
C VAL A 93 -21.80 10.37 4.09
N GLY A 94 -21.86 9.35 3.24
CA GLY A 94 -21.29 9.40 1.89
C GLY A 94 -19.97 8.61 1.76
N HIS A 95 -19.29 8.84 0.63
CA HIS A 95 -18.08 8.07 0.30
C HIS A 95 -16.85 8.58 1.07
N LEU A 96 -16.16 7.66 1.73
CA LEU A 96 -14.87 7.94 2.35
C LEU A 96 -13.77 8.04 1.28
N PHE A 97 -13.73 7.10 0.36
CA PHE A 97 -12.73 7.04 -0.71
C PHE A 97 -13.21 7.75 -1.98
N GLN A 98 -12.30 8.49 -2.61
CA GLN A 98 -12.57 9.32 -3.76
C GLN A 98 -13.05 8.52 -4.99
N GLU A 99 -12.44 7.37 -5.19
CA GLU A 99 -12.72 6.45 -6.29
C GLU A 99 -12.43 5.01 -5.83
N ARG A 100 -12.71 4.04 -6.70
CA ARG A 100 -12.22 2.69 -6.44
C ARG A 100 -10.71 2.69 -6.36
N PHE A 101 -10.16 1.75 -5.60
CA PHE A 101 -8.72 1.56 -5.52
C PHE A 101 -8.06 1.50 -6.92
N LYS A 102 -6.86 2.02 -7.01
CA LYS A 102 -5.99 1.87 -8.18
C LYS A 102 -5.10 0.67 -7.96
N SER A 103 -4.75 0.00 -9.03
CA SER A 103 -3.81 -1.10 -9.02
C SER A 103 -2.85 -0.98 -10.20
N GLU A 104 -1.57 -1.22 -9.93
CA GLU A 104 -0.51 -1.30 -10.93
C GLU A 104 0.13 -2.67 -10.83
N PRO A 105 0.23 -3.43 -11.94
CA PRO A 105 0.89 -4.72 -11.97
C PRO A 105 2.40 -4.56 -11.73
N VAL A 106 2.97 -5.48 -10.95
CA VAL A 106 4.41 -5.62 -10.71
C VAL A 106 4.84 -6.92 -11.34
N GLU A 107 5.76 -6.84 -12.33
CA GLU A 107 6.01 -7.96 -13.24
C GLU A 107 7.38 -8.63 -13.04
N ASP A 108 8.31 -7.98 -12.33
CA ASP A 108 9.65 -8.49 -12.09
C ASP A 108 10.21 -8.09 -10.72
N ASP A 109 11.22 -8.82 -10.26
CA ASP A 109 11.82 -8.65 -8.93
C ASP A 109 12.48 -7.27 -8.76
N GLY A 110 13.06 -6.69 -9.81
CA GLY A 110 13.66 -5.36 -9.74
C GLY A 110 12.62 -4.27 -9.50
N TYR A 111 11.47 -4.39 -10.18
CA TYR A 111 10.35 -3.49 -9.96
C TYR A 111 9.64 -3.77 -8.63
N LEU A 112 9.57 -5.04 -8.20
CA LEU A 112 9.07 -5.43 -6.88
C LEU A 112 9.83 -4.71 -5.76
N LEU A 113 11.16 -4.79 -5.78
CA LEU A 113 12.01 -4.10 -4.80
C LEU A 113 11.83 -2.58 -4.85
N THR A 114 11.73 -2.01 -6.04
CA THR A 114 11.47 -0.57 -6.23
C THR A 114 10.15 -0.15 -5.59
N VAL A 115 9.08 -0.93 -5.76
CA VAL A 115 7.75 -0.65 -5.17
C VAL A 115 7.78 -0.80 -3.65
N ILE A 116 8.44 -1.82 -3.11
CA ILE A 116 8.60 -2.00 -1.65
C ILE A 116 9.30 -0.77 -1.06
N ARG A 117 10.43 -0.37 -1.63
CA ARG A 117 11.17 0.83 -1.19
C ARG A 117 10.31 2.08 -1.27
N TYR A 118 9.62 2.29 -2.39
CA TYR A 118 8.71 3.41 -2.56
C TYR A 118 7.62 3.46 -1.47
N ILE A 119 6.98 2.31 -1.16
CA ILE A 119 5.96 2.22 -0.12
C ILE A 119 6.53 2.62 1.24
N HIS A 120 7.72 2.13 1.59
CA HIS A 120 8.35 2.41 2.88
C HIS A 120 8.88 3.85 3.00
N LEU A 121 9.35 4.45 1.91
CA LEU A 121 9.87 5.82 1.90
C LEU A 121 8.78 6.90 1.83
N ASN A 122 7.52 6.55 1.58
CA ASN A 122 6.41 7.51 1.47
C ASN A 122 6.33 8.53 2.61
N PRO A 123 6.51 8.16 3.90
CA PRO A 123 6.49 9.12 5.01
C PRO A 123 7.59 10.17 4.92
N SER A 124 8.81 9.78 4.54
CA SER A 124 9.95 10.68 4.38
C SER A 124 9.80 11.58 3.15
N GLU A 125 9.31 11.03 2.05
CA GLU A 125 9.00 11.76 0.81
C GLU A 125 7.94 12.86 1.04
N ALA A 126 6.95 12.56 1.89
CA ALA A 126 5.91 13.50 2.29
C ALA A 126 6.33 14.45 3.43
N ALA A 127 7.58 14.37 3.91
CA ALA A 127 8.10 15.12 5.04
C ALA A 127 7.26 14.98 6.33
N ILE A 128 6.69 13.79 6.56
CA ILE A 128 5.87 13.49 7.74
C ILE A 128 6.75 12.95 8.87
N ALA A 129 7.60 11.98 8.57
CA ALA A 129 8.50 11.33 9.51
C ALA A 129 9.64 10.65 8.76
N ASP A 130 10.71 10.29 9.47
CA ASP A 130 11.72 9.39 8.91
C ASP A 130 11.11 7.99 8.72
N PHE A 131 11.36 7.35 7.57
CA PHE A 131 10.75 6.08 7.20
C PHE A 131 11.07 4.95 8.20
N ASN A 132 12.27 4.99 8.79
CA ASN A 132 12.73 4.00 9.76
C ASN A 132 12.07 4.15 11.15
N GLU A 133 11.49 5.32 11.45
CA GLU A 133 10.78 5.63 12.69
C GLU A 133 9.25 5.62 12.53
N TYR A 134 8.77 5.53 11.28
CA TYR A 134 7.33 5.59 11.00
C TYR A 134 6.62 4.30 11.36
N ALA A 135 5.85 4.32 12.44
CA ALA A 135 5.19 3.14 12.99
C ALA A 135 4.08 2.54 12.09
N TRP A 136 3.58 3.30 11.11
CA TRP A 136 2.45 2.91 10.26
C TRP A 136 2.90 2.48 8.87
N SER A 137 3.97 1.69 8.83
CA SER A 137 4.48 1.01 7.64
C SER A 137 5.05 -0.36 7.98
N SER A 138 5.17 -1.22 6.97
CA SER A 138 5.77 -2.55 7.11
C SER A 138 7.30 -2.55 7.12
N TYR A 139 7.96 -1.41 7.08
CA TYR A 139 9.43 -1.36 7.07
C TYR A 139 10.05 -2.17 8.21
N GLY A 140 9.52 -2.01 9.44
CA GLY A 140 10.00 -2.72 10.61
C GLY A 140 9.74 -4.24 10.60
N GLU A 141 8.76 -4.70 9.83
CA GLU A 141 8.45 -6.14 9.74
C GLU A 141 9.58 -6.93 9.08
N TYR A 142 10.29 -6.32 8.13
CA TYR A 142 11.46 -6.89 7.46
C TYR A 142 12.73 -6.91 8.33
N LEU A 143 12.70 -6.29 9.50
CA LEU A 143 13.83 -6.22 10.41
C LEU A 143 13.71 -7.22 11.57
N GLY A 144 12.76 -8.16 11.52
CA GLY A 144 12.71 -9.31 12.41
C GLY A 144 11.41 -9.50 13.21
N SER A 145 10.32 -8.82 12.86
CA SER A 145 9.03 -9.03 13.53
C SER A 145 7.86 -8.96 12.55
N PRO A 146 7.78 -9.89 11.56
CA PRO A 146 6.68 -9.90 10.61
C PRO A 146 5.36 -10.11 11.35
N ARG A 147 4.36 -9.32 11.01
CA ARG A 147 3.04 -9.39 11.61
C ARG A 147 1.94 -9.54 10.58
N TYR A 148 1.96 -8.71 9.56
CA TYR A 148 0.95 -8.68 8.51
C TYR A 148 1.51 -9.14 7.17
N CYS A 149 2.82 -8.99 6.95
CA CYS A 149 3.47 -9.29 5.69
C CYS A 149 3.92 -10.76 5.60
N SER A 150 3.66 -11.38 4.44
CA SER A 150 4.32 -12.61 3.98
C SER A 150 5.67 -12.21 3.39
N ILE A 151 6.72 -12.20 4.22
CA ILE A 151 8.03 -11.67 3.80
C ILE A 151 8.94 -12.72 3.17
N ASP A 152 8.64 -14.02 3.33
CA ASP A 152 9.54 -15.12 2.92
C ASP A 152 9.95 -15.05 1.45
N ASP A 153 9.00 -14.73 0.56
CA ASP A 153 9.25 -14.60 -0.88
C ASP A 153 10.10 -13.37 -1.24
N VAL A 154 10.07 -12.35 -0.40
CA VAL A 154 10.77 -11.07 -0.61
C VAL A 154 12.09 -11.02 0.15
N GLU A 155 12.14 -11.61 1.35
CA GLU A 155 13.35 -11.61 2.19
C GLU A 155 14.50 -12.29 1.47
N GLY A 156 14.24 -13.32 0.67
CA GLY A 156 15.23 -14.01 -0.17
C GLY A 156 15.93 -13.12 -1.22
N LEU A 157 15.37 -11.93 -1.50
CA LEU A 157 15.96 -10.95 -2.42
C LEU A 157 17.01 -10.05 -1.74
N PHE A 158 17.16 -10.13 -0.43
CA PHE A 158 18.16 -9.41 0.35
C PHE A 158 19.16 -10.35 0.99
N ALA A 159 20.42 -9.94 1.11
CA ALA A 159 21.45 -10.71 1.81
C ALA A 159 21.28 -10.68 3.36
N GLY A 160 20.25 -10.00 3.85
CA GLY A 160 19.88 -9.90 5.25
C GLY A 160 19.48 -8.47 5.67
N PRO A 161 19.20 -8.26 6.99
CA PRO A 161 18.68 -6.97 7.48
C PRO A 161 19.56 -5.75 7.20
N GLN A 162 20.87 -5.93 7.11
CA GLN A 162 21.80 -4.82 6.80
C GLN A 162 21.70 -4.41 5.33
N ASP A 163 21.58 -5.36 4.42
CA ASP A 163 21.41 -5.14 2.99
C ASP A 163 20.06 -4.45 2.73
N TYR A 164 19.00 -4.92 3.39
CA TYR A 164 17.69 -4.29 3.36
C TYR A 164 17.72 -2.82 3.80
N ARG A 165 18.42 -2.49 4.89
CA ARG A 165 18.59 -1.11 5.35
C ARG A 165 19.35 -0.27 4.33
N ALA A 166 20.51 -0.75 3.86
CA ALA A 166 21.34 -0.07 2.87
C ALA A 166 20.56 0.19 1.57
N PHE A 167 19.70 -0.75 1.16
CA PHE A 167 18.83 -0.61 0.00
C PHE A 167 17.87 0.59 0.14
N HIS A 168 17.29 0.82 1.33
CA HIS A 168 16.40 1.96 1.58
C HIS A 168 17.17 3.28 1.73
N GLU A 169 18.30 3.27 2.43
CA GLU A 169 19.14 4.45 2.67
C GLU A 169 19.84 4.96 1.40
N GLY A 170 20.19 4.06 0.48
CA GLY A 170 20.86 4.39 -0.78
C GLY A 170 19.95 4.99 -1.86
N TYR A 171 18.74 5.40 -1.51
CA TYR A 171 17.75 5.92 -2.46
C TYR A 171 18.17 7.28 -3.05
N ALA A 172 18.34 7.33 -4.36
CA ALA A 172 18.35 8.56 -5.15
C ALA A 172 16.98 8.68 -5.85
N ARG A 173 16.31 9.79 -5.68
CA ARG A 173 14.93 10.19 -6.07
C ARG A 173 14.55 9.97 -7.56
N THR A 174 14.88 8.83 -8.15
CA THR A 174 14.70 8.53 -9.59
C THR A 174 13.68 7.43 -9.88
N ASP A 175 13.13 6.77 -8.86
CA ASP A 175 12.26 5.61 -9.06
C ASP A 175 10.82 6.04 -9.37
N GLU A 176 10.30 5.57 -10.50
CA GLU A 176 8.97 5.88 -10.98
C GLU A 176 7.94 4.87 -10.46
N CYS A 177 7.09 5.29 -9.52
CA CYS A 177 5.94 4.53 -9.05
C CYS A 177 4.62 5.29 -9.29
N LEU A 178 3.48 4.65 -9.03
CA LEU A 178 2.10 5.06 -9.36
C LEU A 178 1.75 6.56 -9.26
N GLU A 179 2.36 7.32 -8.36
CA GLU A 179 2.09 8.77 -8.27
C GLU A 179 2.89 9.60 -9.28
N VAL A 180 4.08 9.14 -9.67
CA VAL A 180 4.97 9.83 -10.62
C VAL A 180 4.57 9.57 -12.06
N GLY A 181 4.05 8.39 -12.39
CA GLY A 181 3.54 8.05 -13.72
C GLY A 181 2.39 8.96 -14.21
N ARG A 182 1.71 9.66 -13.30
CA ARG A 182 0.65 10.62 -13.64
C ARG A 182 1.17 11.95 -14.19
N LEU A 183 2.34 12.39 -13.78
CA LEU A 183 2.90 13.66 -14.27
C LEU A 183 3.34 13.56 -15.74
N ARG A 184 3.73 12.36 -16.21
CA ARG A 184 4.11 12.16 -17.62
C ARG A 184 2.94 12.16 -18.60
N ASN A 185 1.73 11.75 -18.16
CA ASN A 185 0.54 11.77 -19.04
C ASN A 185 -0.15 13.13 -19.10
N ALA A 186 0.10 14.02 -18.15
CA ALA A 186 -0.45 15.38 -18.14
C ALA A 186 0.35 16.37 -19.01
N THR A 187 1.59 16.02 -19.40
CA THR A 187 2.46 16.85 -20.25
C THR A 187 2.48 16.42 -21.72
N ARG A 188 1.64 15.47 -22.11
CA ARG A 188 1.48 14.98 -23.50
C ARG A 188 0.08 15.24 -24.07
N SER A 189 -0.58 16.29 -23.63
CA SER A 189 -1.83 16.80 -24.23
C SER A 189 -1.58 18.17 -24.86
#